data_9db23def63d83f8c45fa771c370754a9
#
_entry.id   9db23def63d83f8c45fa771c370754a9
#
_cell.length_a   1.000
_cell.length_b   1.000
_cell.length_c   1.000
_cell.angle_alpha   90.00
_cell.angle_beta   90.00
_cell.angle_gamma   90.00
#
_symmetry.space_group_name_H-M   'P 1'
#
loop_
_entity.id
_entity.type
_entity.pdbx_description
1 polymer ?
#
loop_
_entity_poly.entity_id
_entity_poly.type
_entity_poly.pdbx_seq_one_letter_code
_entity_poly.pdbx_strand_id
1 'polypeptide(L)'
;HLVSIVGDAQSGKSYFLTVMTKVVSDKLASNYDGFFEDATPGANAAVRDMINHLFGAMSLQDGMFLQKTKLDGEMYHKLKRNGEDRQLLLPKPFIFHARSSRSKGCNLVFYDNAGEHFQAGTDSSENPSAQHVASAAGVVFLFDPFNNLDFRRAMMRAPTSDPQFAMKPTGDVVAIMSEMKNRISKITGSDRFKSPVAFIVGKYDAWGSSLVPEGQQFYDPSAEGSLSSYAIQHNSDLTKQILMKNCPAVTRMAESLGEEVVFFPVSSFGAPAVKVEMPPAEGTEQGEKMN
;
A
#
# COMPACT_ATOMS: atom_id res chain seq x y z
N HIS A 1 -17.71 2.44 -6.80
CA HIS A 1 -16.69 3.46 -6.47
C HIS A 1 -15.33 2.95 -6.88
N LEU A 2 -14.59 3.76 -7.63
CA LEU A 2 -13.22 3.47 -8.04
C LEU A 2 -12.26 3.99 -6.96
N VAL A 3 -11.33 3.14 -6.52
CA VAL A 3 -10.27 3.49 -5.57
C VAL A 3 -8.93 3.19 -6.25
N SER A 4 -8.06 4.18 -6.30
CA SER A 4 -6.75 4.04 -6.91
C SER A 4 -5.67 3.91 -5.84
N ILE A 5 -4.90 2.82 -5.88
CA ILE A 5 -3.78 2.59 -4.98
C ILE A 5 -2.50 3.02 -5.71
N VAL A 6 -1.75 3.92 -5.10
CA VAL A 6 -0.51 4.51 -5.65
C VAL A 6 0.57 4.48 -4.59
N GLY A 7 1.80 4.60 -4.97
CA GLY A 7 2.95 4.67 -4.06
C GLY A 7 4.22 4.26 -4.78
N ASP A 8 5.37 4.43 -4.12
CA ASP A 8 6.66 4.08 -4.67
C ASP A 8 6.78 2.58 -5.01
N ALA A 9 7.74 2.24 -5.86
CA ALA A 9 8.13 0.85 -6.04
C ALA A 9 8.54 0.25 -4.69
N GLN A 10 8.12 -0.99 -4.44
CA GLN A 10 8.40 -1.71 -3.19
C GLN A 10 7.77 -1.11 -1.91
N SER A 11 6.85 -0.14 -2.02
CA SER A 11 6.15 0.42 -0.85
C SER A 11 5.18 -0.55 -0.17
N GLY A 12 5.01 -1.77 -0.70
CA GLY A 12 4.14 -2.80 -0.10
C GLY A 12 2.68 -2.71 -0.54
N LYS A 13 2.36 -2.09 -1.69
CA LYS A 13 0.98 -1.94 -2.20
C LYS A 13 0.21 -3.26 -2.28
N SER A 14 0.81 -4.28 -2.88
CA SER A 14 0.15 -5.59 -3.03
C SER A 14 -0.07 -6.27 -1.67
N TYR A 15 0.89 -6.15 -0.73
CA TYR A 15 0.71 -6.60 0.66
C TYR A 15 -0.45 -5.86 1.33
N PHE A 16 -0.45 -4.53 1.23
CA PHE A 16 -1.52 -3.70 1.79
C PHE A 16 -2.89 -4.10 1.23
N LEU A 17 -3.02 -4.22 -0.08
CA LEU A 17 -4.27 -4.61 -0.74
C LEU A 17 -4.75 -5.99 -0.25
N THR A 18 -3.84 -6.97 -0.20
CA THR A 18 -4.14 -8.34 0.23
C THR A 18 -4.63 -8.38 1.68
N VAL A 19 -3.88 -7.74 2.59
CA VAL A 19 -4.19 -7.72 4.02
C VAL A 19 -5.45 -6.90 4.27
N MET A 20 -5.58 -5.73 3.64
CA MET A 20 -6.79 -4.90 3.73
C MET A 20 -8.03 -5.68 3.30
N THR A 21 -7.99 -6.37 2.17
CA THR A 21 -9.10 -7.17 1.67
C THR A 21 -9.53 -8.23 2.71
N LYS A 22 -8.57 -8.97 3.26
CA LYS A 22 -8.84 -10.00 4.28
C LYS A 22 -9.41 -9.40 5.56
N VAL A 23 -8.76 -8.35 6.09
CA VAL A 23 -9.18 -7.70 7.34
C VAL A 23 -10.55 -7.04 7.20
N VAL A 24 -10.81 -6.35 6.08
CA VAL A 24 -12.13 -5.73 5.84
C VAL A 24 -13.21 -6.79 5.74
N SER A 25 -12.96 -7.90 5.04
CA SER A 25 -13.91 -9.01 4.96
C SER A 25 -14.25 -9.57 6.35
N ASP A 26 -13.23 -9.86 7.15
CA ASP A 26 -13.42 -10.43 8.49
C ASP A 26 -14.12 -9.45 9.45
N LYS A 27 -13.71 -8.17 9.43
CA LYS A 27 -14.25 -7.15 10.33
C LYS A 27 -15.67 -6.73 9.96
N LEU A 28 -16.00 -6.63 8.66
CA LEU A 28 -17.36 -6.34 8.26
C LEU A 28 -18.31 -7.46 8.68
N ALA A 29 -17.90 -8.71 8.54
CA ALA A 29 -18.72 -9.85 8.97
C ALA A 29 -18.89 -9.89 10.49
N SER A 30 -17.79 -9.69 11.27
CA SER A 30 -17.83 -9.86 12.72
C SER A 30 -18.42 -8.66 13.47
N ASN A 31 -18.18 -7.43 13.02
CA ASN A 31 -18.47 -6.23 13.79
C ASN A 31 -19.64 -5.40 13.24
N TYR A 32 -19.97 -5.55 11.94
CA TYR A 32 -20.88 -4.61 11.28
C TYR A 32 -22.07 -5.28 10.56
N ASP A 33 -22.28 -6.58 10.77
CA ASP A 33 -23.32 -7.35 10.04
C ASP A 33 -23.25 -7.06 8.53
N GLY A 34 -22.01 -7.07 8.02
CA GLY A 34 -21.71 -6.72 6.65
C GLY A 34 -20.95 -7.81 5.93
N PHE A 35 -20.88 -7.67 4.62
CA PHE A 35 -20.19 -8.60 3.73
C PHE A 35 -19.28 -7.83 2.81
N PHE A 36 -18.09 -8.37 2.60
CA PHE A 36 -17.13 -7.91 1.62
C PHE A 36 -16.67 -9.10 0.81
N GLU A 37 -17.20 -9.22 -0.38
CA GLU A 37 -17.06 -10.43 -1.19
C GLU A 37 -16.66 -10.10 -2.63
N ASP A 38 -16.14 -11.08 -3.34
CA ASP A 38 -15.77 -10.94 -4.76
C ASP A 38 -17.03 -10.65 -5.60
N ALA A 39 -17.10 -9.47 -6.22
CA ALA A 39 -18.16 -9.17 -7.19
C ALA A 39 -17.94 -9.95 -8.50
N THR A 40 -16.68 -10.22 -8.85
CA THR A 40 -16.31 -10.97 -10.05
C THR A 40 -15.17 -11.94 -9.72
N PRO A 41 -15.46 -13.21 -9.46
CA PRO A 41 -14.45 -14.19 -9.02
C PRO A 41 -13.20 -14.28 -9.89
N GLY A 42 -13.36 -14.22 -11.23
CA GLY A 42 -12.23 -14.26 -12.15
C GLY A 42 -11.31 -13.04 -12.07
N ALA A 43 -11.85 -11.83 -11.82
CA ALA A 43 -11.05 -10.62 -11.70
C ALA A 43 -10.18 -10.61 -10.43
N ASN A 44 -10.66 -11.21 -9.35
CA ASN A 44 -9.99 -11.20 -8.04
C ASN A 44 -9.11 -12.43 -7.78
N ALA A 45 -8.94 -13.34 -8.76
CA ALA A 45 -8.16 -14.56 -8.59
C ALA A 45 -6.76 -14.28 -8.01
N ALA A 46 -6.04 -13.30 -8.56
CA ALA A 46 -4.70 -12.94 -8.11
C ALA A 46 -4.66 -12.48 -6.64
N VAL A 47 -5.66 -11.70 -6.18
CA VAL A 47 -5.73 -11.29 -4.76
C VAL A 47 -6.07 -12.48 -3.87
N ARG A 48 -6.95 -13.38 -4.30
CA ARG A 48 -7.25 -14.61 -3.55
C ARG A 48 -6.03 -15.50 -3.39
N ASP A 49 -5.26 -15.66 -4.46
CA ASP A 49 -4.02 -16.44 -4.41
C ASP A 49 -3.01 -15.80 -3.44
N MET A 50 -2.88 -14.46 -3.44
CA MET A 50 -2.07 -13.76 -2.47
C MET A 50 -2.58 -13.93 -1.03
N ILE A 51 -3.90 -13.86 -0.80
CA ILE A 51 -4.51 -14.11 0.52
C ILE A 51 -4.21 -15.54 0.98
N ASN A 52 -4.44 -16.53 0.11
CA ASN A 52 -4.16 -17.92 0.43
C ASN A 52 -2.67 -18.15 0.73
N HIS A 53 -1.79 -17.49 -0.01
CA HIS A 53 -0.35 -17.60 0.23
C HIS A 53 0.05 -16.98 1.58
N LEU A 54 -0.46 -15.79 1.93
CA LEU A 54 -0.09 -15.12 3.18
C LEU A 54 -0.75 -15.71 4.43
N PHE A 55 -2.01 -16.13 4.32
CA PHE A 55 -2.81 -16.54 5.47
C PHE A 55 -3.11 -18.05 5.51
N GLY A 56 -2.91 -18.75 4.41
CA GLY A 56 -3.09 -20.20 4.30
C GLY A 56 -1.82 -21.01 4.45
N ALA A 57 -0.65 -20.37 4.57
CA ALA A 57 0.62 -21.09 4.71
C ALA A 57 0.68 -21.86 6.02
N MET A 58 0.99 -23.15 5.93
CA MET A 58 1.12 -24.05 7.08
C MET A 58 2.45 -23.88 7.82
N SER A 59 3.43 -23.20 7.22
CA SER A 59 4.72 -22.89 7.83
C SER A 59 5.08 -21.41 7.59
N LEU A 60 5.82 -20.82 8.53
CA LEU A 60 6.37 -19.46 8.40
C LEU A 60 7.31 -19.32 7.18
N GLN A 61 7.87 -20.41 6.69
CA GLN A 61 8.81 -20.42 5.56
C GLN A 61 8.09 -20.21 4.22
N ASP A 62 6.84 -20.67 4.10
CA ASP A 62 6.11 -20.67 2.83
C ASP A 62 5.29 -19.40 2.60
N GLY A 63 4.95 -18.65 3.67
CA GLY A 63 3.95 -17.57 3.62
C GLY A 63 4.46 -16.14 3.61
N MET A 64 5.78 -15.90 3.72
CA MET A 64 6.26 -14.56 4.06
C MET A 64 6.53 -13.62 2.87
N PHE A 65 6.57 -14.12 1.64
CA PHE A 65 6.96 -13.27 0.50
C PHE A 65 5.98 -13.35 -0.66
N LEU A 66 5.31 -12.26 -0.95
CA LEU A 66 4.64 -12.07 -2.25
C LEU A 66 5.69 -11.74 -3.31
N GLN A 67 5.59 -12.38 -4.46
CA GLN A 67 6.43 -12.02 -5.59
C GLN A 67 6.16 -10.58 -6.03
N LYS A 68 7.21 -9.86 -6.44
CA LYS A 68 7.07 -8.50 -6.97
C LYS A 68 6.07 -8.50 -8.13
N THR A 69 5.09 -7.60 -8.08
CA THR A 69 4.15 -7.38 -9.20
C THR A 69 4.94 -6.95 -10.43
N LYS A 70 4.95 -7.79 -11.47
CA LYS A 70 5.61 -7.49 -12.74
C LYS A 70 4.66 -6.72 -13.65
N LEU A 71 5.16 -5.69 -14.33
CA LEU A 71 4.38 -4.88 -15.29
C LEU A 71 3.81 -5.69 -16.47
N ASP A 72 4.39 -6.85 -16.77
CA ASP A 72 3.95 -7.76 -17.83
C ASP A 72 3.21 -9.00 -17.29
N GLY A 73 2.96 -9.04 -15.98
CA GLY A 73 2.35 -10.18 -15.29
C GLY A 73 0.82 -10.25 -15.46
N GLU A 74 0.22 -11.22 -14.77
CA GLU A 74 -1.22 -11.50 -14.80
C GLU A 74 -2.09 -10.34 -14.30
N MET A 75 -1.50 -9.36 -13.58
CA MET A 75 -2.19 -8.19 -13.04
C MET A 75 -2.38 -7.07 -14.07
N TYR A 76 -1.94 -7.26 -15.33
CA TYR A 76 -2.04 -6.26 -16.39
C TYR A 76 -2.70 -6.82 -17.64
N HIS A 77 -3.51 -5.99 -18.28
CA HIS A 77 -3.99 -6.22 -19.66
C HIS A 77 -3.02 -5.59 -20.64
N LYS A 78 -2.61 -6.36 -21.65
CA LYS A 78 -1.82 -5.86 -22.78
C LYS A 78 -2.77 -5.49 -23.92
N LEU A 79 -2.92 -4.21 -24.19
CA LEU A 79 -3.71 -3.73 -25.31
C LEU A 79 -2.78 -3.21 -26.40
N LYS A 80 -3.02 -3.64 -27.64
CA LYS A 80 -2.41 -3.03 -28.83
C LYS A 80 -3.35 -1.95 -29.36
N ARG A 81 -2.87 -0.73 -29.49
CA ARG A 81 -3.59 0.32 -30.21
C ARG A 81 -3.39 0.09 -31.70
N ASN A 82 -4.49 0.09 -32.48
CA ASN A 82 -4.43 -0.14 -33.91
C ASN A 82 -3.49 0.87 -34.57
N GLY A 83 -2.43 0.40 -35.24
CA GLY A 83 -1.44 1.21 -35.92
C GLY A 83 -0.20 1.62 -35.11
N GLU A 84 -0.09 1.21 -33.85
CA GLU A 84 1.09 1.45 -33.03
C GLU A 84 1.76 0.13 -32.64
N ASP A 85 3.10 0.06 -32.74
CA ASP A 85 3.87 -1.09 -32.27
C ASP A 85 3.94 -1.15 -30.70
N ARG A 86 3.48 -0.10 -30.04
CA ARG A 86 3.53 0.03 -28.58
C ARG A 86 2.35 -0.67 -27.92
N GLN A 87 2.65 -1.56 -26.98
CA GLN A 87 1.64 -2.18 -26.13
C GLN A 87 1.33 -1.28 -24.93
N LEU A 88 0.05 -1.00 -24.73
CA LEU A 88 -0.44 -0.30 -23.56
C LEU A 88 -0.70 -1.31 -22.44
N LEU A 89 -0.10 -1.09 -21.27
CA LEU A 89 -0.29 -1.92 -20.09
C LEU A 89 -1.35 -1.27 -19.19
N LEU A 90 -2.47 -1.94 -19.01
CA LEU A 90 -3.55 -1.51 -18.11
C LEU A 90 -3.61 -2.39 -16.88
N PRO A 91 -3.56 -1.83 -15.66
CA PRO A 91 -3.78 -2.62 -14.47
C PRO A 91 -5.18 -3.24 -14.50
N LYS A 92 -5.28 -4.51 -14.12
CA LYS A 92 -6.58 -5.17 -13.96
C LYS A 92 -7.26 -4.67 -12.69
N PRO A 93 -8.57 -4.38 -12.72
CA PRO A 93 -9.29 -4.00 -11.53
C PRO A 93 -9.53 -5.21 -10.63
N PHE A 94 -9.49 -4.99 -9.32
CA PHE A 94 -10.05 -5.89 -8.32
C PHE A 94 -11.41 -5.36 -7.91
N ILE A 95 -12.45 -6.18 -8.01
CA ILE A 95 -13.84 -5.74 -7.84
C ILE A 95 -14.47 -6.51 -6.68
N PHE A 96 -14.81 -5.78 -5.64
CA PHE A 96 -15.46 -6.31 -4.45
C PHE A 96 -16.84 -5.70 -4.28
N HIS A 97 -17.76 -6.48 -3.77
CA HIS A 97 -19.09 -6.05 -3.36
C HIS A 97 -19.12 -5.88 -1.84
N ALA A 98 -19.34 -4.65 -1.39
CA ALA A 98 -19.50 -4.33 0.03
C ALA A 98 -20.99 -4.08 0.31
N ARG A 99 -21.58 -4.80 1.25
CA ARG A 99 -22.99 -4.64 1.67
C ARG A 99 -23.16 -4.88 3.15
N SER A 100 -24.24 -4.38 3.71
CA SER A 100 -24.69 -4.73 5.05
C SER A 100 -26.17 -5.08 5.01
N SER A 101 -26.69 -5.70 6.07
CA SER A 101 -28.11 -5.97 6.21
C SER A 101 -28.99 -4.72 6.10
N ARG A 102 -28.41 -3.54 6.33
CA ARG A 102 -29.09 -2.24 6.37
C ARG A 102 -28.88 -1.37 5.12
N SER A 103 -28.07 -1.82 4.14
CA SER A 103 -27.75 -1.01 2.95
C SER A 103 -27.80 -1.84 1.67
N LYS A 104 -28.11 -1.19 0.55
CA LYS A 104 -28.12 -1.82 -0.79
C LYS A 104 -26.73 -2.30 -1.24
N GLY A 105 -25.68 -1.92 -0.52
CA GLY A 105 -24.31 -2.23 -0.90
C GLY A 105 -23.79 -1.40 -2.07
N CYS A 106 -22.49 -1.53 -2.33
CA CYS A 106 -21.83 -0.89 -3.45
C CYS A 106 -20.67 -1.75 -3.95
N ASN A 107 -20.30 -1.57 -5.22
CA ASN A 107 -19.08 -2.15 -5.76
C ASN A 107 -17.92 -1.21 -5.52
N LEU A 108 -16.82 -1.75 -4.96
CA LEU A 108 -15.53 -1.10 -4.84
C LEU A 108 -14.60 -1.69 -5.89
N VAL A 109 -14.01 -0.83 -6.69
CA VAL A 109 -13.10 -1.19 -7.77
C VAL A 109 -11.72 -0.65 -7.43
N PHE A 110 -10.78 -1.53 -7.12
CA PHE A 110 -9.41 -1.16 -6.79
C PHE A 110 -8.49 -1.35 -7.99
N TYR A 111 -7.64 -0.34 -8.25
CA TYR A 111 -6.53 -0.45 -9.18
C TYR A 111 -5.21 -0.36 -8.41
N ASP A 112 -4.41 -1.44 -8.46
CA ASP A 112 -3.03 -1.44 -7.97
C ASP A 112 -2.09 -0.91 -9.05
N ASN A 113 -1.76 0.37 -8.95
CA ASN A 113 -0.88 1.01 -9.93
C ASN A 113 0.58 0.79 -9.56
N ALA A 114 1.38 0.29 -10.51
CA ALA A 114 2.82 0.20 -10.32
C ALA A 114 3.44 1.59 -10.10
N GLY A 115 4.32 1.71 -9.11
CA GLY A 115 4.97 2.98 -8.77
C GLY A 115 5.79 3.55 -9.93
N GLU A 116 6.33 2.68 -10.78
CA GLU A 116 7.08 3.03 -11.98
C GLU A 116 6.27 3.89 -12.96
N HIS A 117 4.93 3.81 -12.94
CA HIS A 117 4.08 4.63 -13.81
C HIS A 117 4.16 6.13 -13.50
N PHE A 118 4.59 6.52 -12.30
CA PHE A 118 4.70 7.91 -11.87
C PHE A 118 6.15 8.38 -11.71
N GLN A 119 7.12 7.62 -12.23
CA GLN A 119 8.51 8.07 -12.28
C GLN A 119 8.71 9.14 -13.36
N ALA A 120 9.60 10.09 -13.11
CA ALA A 120 9.97 11.10 -14.09
C ALA A 120 10.56 10.45 -15.36
N GLY A 121 10.12 10.91 -16.53
CA GLY A 121 10.56 10.35 -17.83
C GLY A 121 9.80 9.11 -18.31
N THR A 122 8.90 8.53 -17.50
CA THR A 122 7.94 7.56 -18.00
C THR A 122 6.77 8.30 -18.66
N ASP A 123 6.59 8.06 -19.96
CA ASP A 123 5.82 8.89 -20.86
C ASP A 123 4.32 9.03 -20.53
N SER A 124 3.88 10.25 -20.73
CA SER A 124 2.65 10.85 -21.24
C SER A 124 1.40 10.93 -20.34
N SER A 125 0.71 12.09 -20.51
CA SER A 125 -0.67 12.38 -20.09
C SER A 125 -1.71 11.37 -20.62
N GLU A 126 -1.34 10.51 -21.54
CA GLU A 126 -2.14 9.38 -22.05
C GLU A 126 -1.97 8.10 -21.21
N ASN A 127 -1.15 8.13 -20.15
CA ASN A 127 -0.98 6.96 -19.30
C ASN A 127 -2.31 6.65 -18.57
N PRO A 128 -2.91 5.46 -18.80
CA PRO A 128 -4.18 5.09 -18.17
C PRO A 128 -4.16 5.12 -16.64
N SER A 129 -2.99 4.90 -16.03
CA SER A 129 -2.84 5.00 -14.57
C SER A 129 -3.13 6.41 -14.07
N ALA A 130 -2.72 7.46 -14.79
CA ALA A 130 -3.06 8.84 -14.44
C ALA A 130 -4.56 9.12 -14.58
N GLN A 131 -5.21 8.56 -15.61
CA GLN A 131 -6.66 8.67 -15.80
C GLN A 131 -7.45 7.96 -14.71
N HIS A 132 -7.02 6.75 -14.29
CA HIS A 132 -7.65 6.04 -13.18
C HIS A 132 -7.57 6.83 -11.88
N VAL A 133 -6.39 7.41 -11.57
CA VAL A 133 -6.21 8.23 -10.37
C VAL A 133 -7.05 9.50 -10.46
N ALA A 134 -7.08 10.19 -11.61
CA ALA A 134 -7.87 11.40 -11.83
C ALA A 134 -9.39 11.18 -11.69
N SER A 135 -9.86 9.96 -12.03
CA SER A 135 -11.28 9.58 -11.99
C SER A 135 -11.68 8.84 -10.70
N ALA A 136 -10.74 8.63 -9.79
CA ALA A 136 -10.98 7.87 -8.57
C ALA A 136 -11.94 8.61 -7.61
N ALA A 137 -12.84 7.87 -6.98
CA ALA A 137 -13.66 8.35 -5.89
C ALA A 137 -12.89 8.45 -4.55
N GLY A 138 -11.71 7.83 -4.50
CA GLY A 138 -10.75 7.92 -3.41
C GLY A 138 -9.37 7.45 -3.87
N VAL A 139 -8.33 8.05 -3.32
CA VAL A 139 -6.93 7.70 -3.60
C VAL A 139 -6.28 7.18 -2.33
N VAL A 140 -5.64 6.03 -2.43
CA VAL A 140 -4.79 5.46 -1.38
C VAL A 140 -3.34 5.64 -1.80
N PHE A 141 -2.60 6.50 -1.13
CA PHE A 141 -1.17 6.68 -1.37
C PHE A 141 -0.36 5.93 -0.32
N LEU A 142 0.38 4.92 -0.74
CA LEU A 142 1.24 4.13 0.14
C LEU A 142 2.65 4.72 0.19
N PHE A 143 3.04 5.11 1.39
CA PHE A 143 4.38 5.60 1.72
C PHE A 143 5.14 4.55 2.55
N ASP A 144 6.29 4.11 2.03
CA ASP A 144 7.27 3.35 2.81
C ASP A 144 8.25 4.32 3.47
N PRO A 145 8.18 4.52 4.81
CA PRO A 145 9.06 5.47 5.49
C PRO A 145 10.53 5.06 5.40
N PHE A 146 10.84 3.78 5.17
CA PHE A 146 12.22 3.32 5.02
C PHE A 146 12.83 3.63 3.65
N ASN A 147 12.04 4.06 2.68
CA ASN A 147 12.53 4.63 1.44
C ASN A 147 12.85 6.14 1.53
N ASN A 148 12.58 6.78 2.68
CA ASN A 148 12.88 8.19 2.90
C ASN A 148 14.10 8.39 3.78
N LEU A 149 15.09 9.16 3.32
CA LEU A 149 16.35 9.37 4.02
C LEU A 149 16.20 10.09 5.36
N ASP A 150 15.32 11.09 5.44
CA ASP A 150 15.14 11.87 6.68
C ASP A 150 14.47 11.02 7.74
N PHE A 151 13.46 10.24 7.36
CA PHE A 151 12.80 9.30 8.26
C PHE A 151 13.78 8.23 8.76
N ARG A 152 14.63 7.69 7.87
CA ARG A 152 15.68 6.73 8.26
C ARG A 152 16.68 7.32 9.26
N ARG A 153 17.08 8.59 9.08
CA ARG A 153 17.97 9.28 10.05
C ARG A 153 17.33 9.39 11.43
N ALA A 154 16.01 9.62 11.49
CA ALA A 154 15.29 9.60 12.76
C ALA A 154 15.31 8.21 13.39
N MET A 155 15.14 7.16 12.59
CA MET A 155 15.18 5.77 13.05
C MET A 155 16.58 5.27 13.43
N MET A 156 17.66 5.89 12.94
CA MET A 156 19.04 5.53 13.35
C MET A 156 19.29 5.68 14.86
N ARG A 157 18.46 6.47 15.54
CA ARG A 157 18.53 6.66 16.99
C ARG A 157 17.80 5.57 17.78
N ALA A 158 17.03 4.74 17.08
CA ALA A 158 16.27 3.64 17.66
C ALA A 158 16.49 2.40 16.79
N PRO A 159 17.08 1.32 17.31
CA PRO A 159 17.36 0.13 16.53
C PRO A 159 16.08 -0.50 16.02
N THR A 160 16.05 -0.82 14.73
CA THR A 160 15.00 -1.62 14.12
C THR A 160 15.58 -2.92 13.60
N SER A 161 14.85 -4.01 13.76
CA SER A 161 15.22 -5.33 13.23
C SER A 161 14.76 -5.54 11.79
N ASP A 162 14.01 -4.59 11.19
CA ASP A 162 13.49 -4.74 9.83
C ASP A 162 14.64 -4.84 8.82
N PRO A 163 14.76 -5.95 8.06
CA PRO A 163 15.83 -6.16 7.09
C PRO A 163 15.86 -5.09 5.99
N GLN A 164 14.72 -4.49 5.66
CA GLN A 164 14.65 -3.43 4.63
C GLN A 164 15.34 -2.14 5.08
N PHE A 165 15.50 -1.95 6.39
CA PHE A 165 16.27 -0.81 6.90
C PHE A 165 17.74 -0.86 6.48
N ALA A 166 18.30 -2.03 6.23
CA ALA A 166 19.67 -2.21 5.73
C ALA A 166 19.80 -1.94 4.21
N MET A 167 18.68 -1.95 3.45
CA MET A 167 18.69 -1.72 2.00
C MET A 167 18.84 -0.23 1.68
N LYS A 168 19.40 0.10 0.52
CA LYS A 168 19.44 1.50 0.04
C LYS A 168 18.01 1.95 -0.33
N PRO A 169 17.63 3.21 0.00
CA PRO A 169 16.41 3.79 -0.51
C PRO A 169 16.37 3.76 -2.04
N THR A 170 15.27 3.37 -2.62
CA THR A 170 15.15 3.15 -4.07
C THR A 170 14.40 4.25 -4.81
N GLY A 171 13.72 5.16 -4.09
CA GLY A 171 12.87 6.16 -4.71
C GLY A 171 12.91 7.52 -4.02
N ASP A 172 12.44 8.53 -4.75
CA ASP A 172 12.09 9.84 -4.21
C ASP A 172 10.57 9.99 -4.22
N VAL A 173 9.95 9.72 -3.08
CA VAL A 173 8.51 9.76 -2.92
C VAL A 173 7.94 11.18 -3.19
N VAL A 174 8.71 12.23 -2.90
CA VAL A 174 8.30 13.63 -3.18
C VAL A 174 8.22 13.85 -4.69
N ALA A 175 9.22 13.36 -5.44
CA ALA A 175 9.20 13.44 -6.89
C ALA A 175 8.03 12.66 -7.50
N ILE A 176 7.72 11.47 -6.99
CA ILE A 176 6.57 10.67 -7.44
C ILE A 176 5.26 11.41 -7.18
N MET A 177 5.06 11.95 -5.98
CA MET A 177 3.87 12.73 -5.66
C MET A 177 3.74 13.99 -6.54
N SER A 178 4.85 14.68 -6.78
CA SER A 178 4.90 15.86 -7.64
C SER A 178 4.53 15.51 -9.08
N GLU A 179 5.09 14.44 -9.63
CA GLU A 179 4.77 13.99 -10.98
C GLU A 179 3.32 13.52 -11.11
N MET A 180 2.81 12.78 -10.12
CA MET A 180 1.41 12.40 -10.07
C MET A 180 0.50 13.62 -10.07
N LYS A 181 0.79 14.62 -9.23
CA LYS A 181 0.06 15.88 -9.17
C LYS A 181 0.07 16.62 -10.51
N ASN A 182 1.23 16.72 -11.15
CA ASN A 182 1.39 17.36 -12.46
C ASN A 182 0.54 16.69 -13.55
N ARG A 183 0.53 15.34 -13.60
CA ARG A 183 -0.26 14.60 -14.59
C ARG A 183 -1.76 14.77 -14.37
N ILE A 184 -2.18 14.71 -13.12
CA ILE A 184 -3.59 14.89 -12.77
C ILE A 184 -4.05 16.30 -13.06
N SER A 185 -3.24 17.30 -12.75
CA SER A 185 -3.54 18.70 -13.08
C SER A 185 -3.76 18.90 -14.59
N LYS A 186 -3.00 18.23 -15.43
CA LYS A 186 -3.20 18.25 -16.90
C LYS A 186 -4.52 17.63 -17.33
N ILE A 187 -5.03 16.62 -16.60
CA ILE A 187 -6.29 15.94 -16.93
C ILE A 187 -7.49 16.69 -16.37
N THR A 188 -7.40 17.16 -15.12
CA THR A 188 -8.54 17.71 -14.38
C THR A 188 -8.61 19.25 -14.37
N GLY A 189 -7.52 19.91 -14.74
CA GLY A 189 -7.37 21.36 -14.59
C GLY A 189 -7.18 21.84 -13.13
N SER A 190 -7.06 20.91 -12.18
CA SER A 190 -6.86 21.20 -10.76
C SER A 190 -5.53 20.65 -10.28
N ASP A 191 -4.85 21.39 -9.42
CA ASP A 191 -3.59 20.96 -8.80
C ASP A 191 -3.81 20.14 -7.50
N ARG A 192 -5.07 19.91 -7.13
CA ARG A 192 -5.48 19.09 -5.99
C ARG A 192 -6.55 18.08 -6.38
N PHE A 193 -6.51 16.91 -5.74
CA PHE A 193 -7.60 15.96 -5.82
C PHE A 193 -8.84 16.52 -5.11
N LYS A 194 -9.98 16.39 -5.76
CA LYS A 194 -11.28 16.64 -5.11
C LYS A 194 -11.74 15.46 -4.28
N SER A 195 -11.28 14.28 -4.65
CA SER A 195 -11.57 13.04 -3.92
C SER A 195 -10.65 12.91 -2.70
N PRO A 196 -11.12 12.31 -1.59
CA PRO A 196 -10.31 12.13 -0.39
C PRO A 196 -9.07 11.28 -0.68
N VAL A 197 -7.98 11.62 -0.02
CA VAL A 197 -6.71 10.91 -0.10
C VAL A 197 -6.41 10.26 1.24
N ALA A 198 -6.30 8.94 1.27
CA ALA A 198 -5.75 8.20 2.39
C ALA A 198 -4.24 8.06 2.21
N PHE A 199 -3.45 8.77 3.01
CA PHE A 199 -2.00 8.67 3.03
C PHE A 199 -1.58 7.62 4.04
N ILE A 200 -1.22 6.43 3.54
CA ILE A 200 -0.87 5.26 4.34
C ILE A 200 0.61 5.27 4.63
N VAL A 201 0.97 5.33 5.90
CA VAL A 201 2.37 5.20 6.38
C VAL A 201 2.59 3.75 6.78
N GLY A 202 3.23 3.02 5.90
CA GLY A 202 3.48 1.58 6.10
C GLY A 202 4.46 1.27 7.21
N LYS A 203 4.58 -0.04 7.54
CA LYS A 203 5.56 -0.58 8.50
C LYS A 203 5.49 0.03 9.90
N TYR A 204 4.28 0.33 10.34
CA TYR A 204 4.05 0.88 11.69
C TYR A 204 4.67 0.01 12.78
N ASP A 205 4.59 -1.30 12.63
CA ASP A 205 5.22 -2.30 13.50
C ASP A 205 6.72 -2.06 13.72
N ALA A 206 7.42 -1.56 12.71
CA ALA A 206 8.87 -1.36 12.77
C ALA A 206 9.29 0.02 13.30
N TRP A 207 8.43 1.05 13.25
CA TRP A 207 8.79 2.41 13.67
C TRP A 207 7.93 2.96 14.81
N GLY A 208 6.74 2.41 15.03
CA GLY A 208 5.77 2.96 15.97
C GLY A 208 6.31 3.07 17.38
N SER A 209 6.91 2.01 17.91
CA SER A 209 7.48 1.99 19.27
C SER A 209 8.61 3.01 19.49
N SER A 210 9.25 3.47 18.41
CA SER A 210 10.41 4.35 18.47
C SER A 210 10.08 5.82 18.24
N LEU A 211 9.04 6.12 17.50
CA LEU A 211 8.72 7.49 17.07
C LEU A 211 7.42 8.04 17.65
N VAL A 212 6.55 7.19 18.18
CA VAL A 212 5.34 7.66 18.88
C VAL A 212 5.79 8.31 20.19
N PRO A 213 5.44 9.57 20.47
CA PRO A 213 5.83 10.25 21.69
C PRO A 213 5.32 9.52 22.93
N GLU A 214 6.09 9.58 24.01
CA GLU A 214 5.69 9.01 25.30
C GLU A 214 4.36 9.60 25.78
N GLY A 215 3.46 8.74 26.26
CA GLY A 215 2.11 9.13 26.69
C GLY A 215 1.11 9.36 25.55
N GLN A 216 1.54 9.25 24.28
CA GLN A 216 0.64 9.24 23.15
C GLN A 216 0.46 7.82 22.62
N GLN A 217 -0.73 7.51 22.17
CA GLN A 217 -1.04 6.23 21.53
C GLN A 217 -2.06 6.44 20.42
N PHE A 218 -2.01 5.58 19.43
CA PHE A 218 -3.06 5.54 18.43
C PHE A 218 -4.35 5.00 19.05
N TYR A 219 -5.43 5.63 18.68
CA TYR A 219 -6.76 5.18 19.06
C TYR A 219 -7.13 3.96 18.22
N ASP A 220 -7.67 2.91 18.87
CA ASP A 220 -8.18 1.73 18.16
C ASP A 220 -9.67 1.94 17.82
N PRO A 221 -10.03 2.23 16.56
CA PRO A 221 -11.42 2.41 16.17
C PRO A 221 -12.28 1.15 16.35
N SER A 222 -11.66 -0.02 16.35
CA SER A 222 -12.38 -1.29 16.48
C SER A 222 -12.81 -1.59 17.92
N ALA A 223 -12.19 -0.95 18.90
CA ALA A 223 -12.51 -1.16 20.32
C ALA A 223 -13.94 -0.73 20.69
N GLU A 224 -14.51 0.22 19.93
CA GLU A 224 -15.88 0.74 20.15
C GLU A 224 -16.95 0.06 19.31
N GLY A 225 -16.58 -0.90 18.45
CA GLY A 225 -17.52 -1.61 17.59
C GLY A 225 -18.17 -0.74 16.49
N SER A 226 -17.66 0.49 16.28
CA SER A 226 -18.11 1.41 15.24
C SER A 226 -16.95 2.23 14.68
N LEU A 227 -17.07 2.68 13.42
CA LEU A 227 -16.14 3.64 12.85
C LEU A 227 -16.37 5.01 13.49
N SER A 228 -15.39 5.48 14.26
CA SER A 228 -15.41 6.79 14.90
C SER A 228 -14.64 7.80 14.07
N SER A 229 -15.30 8.86 13.62
CA SER A 229 -14.65 9.98 12.92
C SER A 229 -13.62 10.67 13.81
N TYR A 230 -13.87 10.73 15.11
CA TYR A 230 -12.91 11.23 16.11
C TYR A 230 -11.63 10.39 16.12
N ALA A 231 -11.75 9.05 16.17
CA ALA A 231 -10.61 8.15 16.19
C ALA A 231 -9.78 8.26 14.89
N ILE A 232 -10.46 8.36 13.76
CA ILE A 232 -9.81 8.54 12.45
C ILE A 232 -9.03 9.86 12.45
N GLN A 233 -9.64 10.96 12.87
CA GLN A 233 -9.00 12.27 12.90
C GLN A 233 -7.83 12.31 13.88
N HIS A 234 -8.00 11.75 15.11
CA HIS A 234 -6.95 11.66 16.10
C HIS A 234 -5.72 10.89 15.57
N ASN A 235 -5.95 9.73 14.96
CA ASN A 235 -4.88 8.91 14.39
C ASN A 235 -4.17 9.65 13.23
N SER A 236 -4.95 10.36 12.41
CA SER A 236 -4.41 11.17 11.31
C SER A 236 -3.52 12.30 11.83
N ASP A 237 -3.98 13.04 12.83
CA ASP A 237 -3.25 14.18 13.38
C ASP A 237 -1.96 13.74 14.06
N LEU A 238 -1.99 12.63 14.82
CA LEU A 238 -0.80 12.08 15.46
C LEU A 238 0.20 11.57 14.42
N THR A 239 -0.25 10.84 13.39
CA THR A 239 0.60 10.38 12.30
C THR A 239 1.26 11.54 11.58
N LYS A 240 0.47 12.58 11.26
CA LYS A 240 0.96 13.79 10.61
C LYS A 240 2.01 14.52 11.44
N GLN A 241 1.80 14.63 12.76
CA GLN A 241 2.79 15.24 13.67
C GLN A 241 4.12 14.49 13.66
N ILE A 242 4.08 13.15 13.71
CA ILE A 242 5.26 12.30 13.64
C ILE A 242 5.99 12.51 12.30
N LEU A 243 5.26 12.50 11.19
CA LEU A 243 5.84 12.72 9.85
C LEU A 243 6.41 14.14 9.70
N MET A 244 5.70 15.17 10.18
CA MET A 244 6.15 16.57 10.11
C MET A 244 7.47 16.77 10.85
N LYS A 245 7.65 16.07 11.97
CA LYS A 245 8.91 16.11 12.74
C LYS A 245 10.06 15.40 12.02
N ASN A 246 9.79 14.30 11.35
CA ASN A 246 10.82 13.39 10.86
C ASN A 246 11.06 13.44 9.34
N CYS A 247 10.07 13.84 8.54
CA CYS A 247 10.17 14.00 7.08
C CYS A 247 9.20 15.11 6.58
N PRO A 248 9.46 16.37 6.93
CA PRO A 248 8.54 17.49 6.65
C PRO A 248 8.27 17.72 5.17
N ALA A 249 9.20 17.44 4.28
CA ALA A 249 9.00 17.57 2.84
C ALA A 249 7.93 16.61 2.32
N VAL A 250 7.97 15.35 2.76
CA VAL A 250 6.95 14.33 2.43
C VAL A 250 5.58 14.76 2.96
N THR A 251 5.53 15.21 4.22
CA THR A 251 4.26 15.59 4.86
C THR A 251 3.60 16.74 4.12
N ARG A 252 4.34 17.81 3.82
CA ARG A 252 3.80 18.97 3.08
C ARG A 252 3.36 18.61 1.67
N MET A 253 4.12 17.76 0.98
CA MET A 253 3.74 17.28 -0.34
C MET A 253 2.46 16.44 -0.26
N ALA A 254 2.34 15.53 0.71
CA ALA A 254 1.13 14.73 0.93
C ALA A 254 -0.09 15.62 1.18
N GLU A 255 0.01 16.63 2.06
CA GLU A 255 -1.07 17.61 2.31
C GLU A 255 -1.47 18.40 1.07
N SER A 256 -0.55 18.58 0.13
CA SER A 256 -0.83 19.30 -1.12
C SER A 256 -1.53 18.46 -2.18
N LEU A 257 -1.65 17.13 -1.98
CA LEU A 257 -2.26 16.24 -2.96
C LEU A 257 -3.77 16.47 -3.11
N GLY A 258 -4.48 16.67 -2.02
CA GLY A 258 -5.93 16.76 -2.04
C GLY A 258 -6.50 17.88 -1.17
N GLU A 259 -7.80 18.11 -1.29
CA GLU A 259 -8.56 18.99 -0.40
C GLU A 259 -8.72 18.33 0.98
N GLU A 260 -8.88 17.01 0.99
CA GLU A 260 -8.99 16.17 2.18
C GLU A 260 -7.91 15.10 2.14
N VAL A 261 -6.98 15.14 3.10
CA VAL A 261 -5.90 14.14 3.25
C VAL A 261 -5.89 13.60 4.66
N VAL A 262 -6.07 12.29 4.79
CA VAL A 262 -6.10 11.59 6.09
C VAL A 262 -4.90 10.66 6.16
N PHE A 263 -4.14 10.73 7.25
CA PHE A 263 -2.93 9.95 7.46
C PHE A 263 -3.22 8.72 8.33
N PHE A 264 -2.77 7.55 7.87
CA PHE A 264 -2.96 6.29 8.61
C PHE A 264 -1.64 5.57 8.81
N PRO A 265 -1.24 5.25 10.05
CA PRO A 265 -0.16 4.31 10.31
C PRO A 265 -0.68 2.89 10.11
N VAL A 266 -0.01 2.11 9.29
CA VAL A 266 -0.46 0.75 8.96
C VAL A 266 0.70 -0.24 9.04
N SER A 267 0.45 -1.38 9.67
CA SER A 267 1.27 -2.57 9.59
C SER A 267 0.53 -3.65 8.81
N SER A 268 1.14 -4.17 7.76
CA SER A 268 0.58 -5.30 7.02
C SER A 268 0.81 -6.64 7.73
N PHE A 269 1.78 -6.72 8.62
CA PHE A 269 2.13 -7.95 9.33
C PHE A 269 1.76 -7.93 10.82
N GLY A 270 1.51 -6.77 11.38
CA GLY A 270 1.18 -6.60 12.80
C GLY A 270 2.36 -6.79 13.75
N ALA A 271 3.52 -7.21 13.25
CA ALA A 271 4.75 -7.40 14.01
C ALA A 271 5.98 -7.09 13.14
N PRO A 272 7.09 -6.61 13.75
CA PRO A 272 8.33 -6.38 13.01
C PRO A 272 8.86 -7.68 12.39
N ALA A 273 9.43 -7.55 11.17
CA ALA A 273 10.11 -8.68 10.54
C ALA A 273 11.32 -9.12 11.38
N VAL A 274 11.40 -10.40 11.66
CA VAL A 274 12.50 -11.01 12.41
C VAL A 274 13.33 -11.85 11.45
N LYS A 275 14.67 -11.71 11.46
CA LYS A 275 15.55 -12.65 10.77
C LYS A 275 15.45 -14.00 11.48
N VAL A 276 14.88 -14.97 10.79
CA VAL A 276 14.99 -16.37 11.21
C VAL A 276 16.29 -16.90 10.63
N GLU A 277 17.27 -17.18 11.47
CA GLU A 277 18.43 -17.97 11.06
C GLU A 277 17.91 -19.37 10.79
N MET A 278 17.87 -19.76 9.51
CA MET A 278 17.55 -21.13 9.17
C MET A 278 18.66 -22.04 9.69
N PRO A 279 18.35 -23.12 10.39
CA PRO A 279 19.35 -24.13 10.71
C PRO A 279 19.97 -24.60 9.39
N PRO A 280 21.29 -24.87 9.36
CA PRO A 280 21.92 -25.39 8.16
C PRO A 280 21.15 -26.60 7.67
N ALA A 281 20.86 -26.65 6.36
CA ALA A 281 20.16 -27.80 5.77
C ALA A 281 20.92 -29.08 6.14
N GLU A 282 20.28 -29.97 6.89
CA GLU A 282 20.80 -31.30 7.15
C GLU A 282 20.97 -31.97 5.80
N GLY A 283 22.23 -32.21 5.37
CA GLY A 283 22.48 -33.00 4.18
C GLY A 283 23.45 -32.44 3.14
N THR A 284 24.45 -31.66 3.50
CA THR A 284 25.66 -31.56 2.69
C THR A 284 26.79 -32.29 3.39
N GLU A 285 26.79 -33.60 3.25
CA GLU A 285 28.02 -34.38 3.46
C GLU A 285 29.11 -33.78 2.57
N GLN A 286 30.10 -33.21 3.23
CA GLN A 286 31.38 -32.89 2.60
C GLN A 286 31.96 -34.22 2.11
N GLY A 287 31.83 -34.47 0.81
CA GLY A 287 32.61 -35.49 0.15
C GLY A 287 34.10 -35.13 0.32
N GLU A 288 34.74 -35.72 1.32
CA GLU A 288 36.18 -35.79 1.38
C GLU A 288 36.68 -36.39 0.06
N LYS A 289 37.30 -35.59 -0.76
CA LYS A 289 38.21 -36.08 -1.78
C LYS A 289 39.49 -36.47 -1.09
N MET A 290 39.62 -37.75 -0.76
CA MET A 290 40.92 -38.37 -0.58
C MET A 290 41.57 -38.62 -1.94
N ASN A 291 42.78 -38.10 -2.08
CA ASN A 291 43.84 -38.35 -3.08
C ASN A 291 43.64 -37.76 -4.47
#